data_6ecba65e417903edfe0c80b38740dcb9
#
_entry.id   6ecba65e417903edfe0c80b38740dcb9
#
_cell.length_a   1.000
_cell.length_b   1.000
_cell.length_c   1.000
_cell.angle_alpha   90.00
_cell.angle_beta   90.00
_cell.angle_gamma   90.00
#
_symmetry.space_group_name_H-M   'P 1'
#
loop_
_entity.id
_entity.type
_entity.pdbx_description
1 polymer ?
#
loop_
_entity_poly.entity_id
_entity_poly.type
_entity_poly.pdbx_seq_one_letter_code
_entity_poly.pdbx_strand_id
1 'polypeptide(L)'
;MRILHHDLHILTGAYALDAVDGPERDRFEHHLSRCRPCDLEVRGLAQTTTGLAMAAAIAPPPQLRERVLAAIAVTRQAPPAAEHHPDPAARPSWLPRLATGVAAASLAVAVALGLVQRSTQHDLDQARAQNQAIAAVLTAPDARIATQATTDGGTATVVVSRAEQKIVFTTAGLPPLPASQVYELWLMGPRHNRPAGLLPAPSAGKTPPLLASGLVPGDRIGVTIEPAGGTSRPTSSPIVLMSLPA
;
A
#
# COMPACT_ATOMS: atom_id res chain seq x y z
N MET A 1 -16.24 -36.84 -4.34
CA MET A 1 -14.90 -36.26 -4.10
C MET A 1 -14.89 -35.72 -2.68
N ARG A 2 -14.10 -36.32 -1.76
CA ARG A 2 -14.01 -35.86 -0.36
C ARG A 2 -13.13 -34.61 -0.34
N ILE A 3 -13.74 -33.44 -0.19
CA ILE A 3 -13.00 -32.21 0.05
C ILE A 3 -12.40 -32.32 1.44
N LEU A 4 -11.08 -32.37 1.52
CA LEU A 4 -10.33 -32.43 2.78
C LEU A 4 -10.49 -31.09 3.50
N HIS A 5 -10.40 -31.09 4.83
CA HIS A 5 -10.52 -29.85 5.65
C HIS A 5 -9.58 -28.70 5.20
N HIS A 6 -8.51 -29.04 4.49
CA HIS A 6 -7.56 -28.06 3.95
C HIS A 6 -8.16 -27.23 2.79
N ASP A 7 -9.14 -27.77 2.06
CA ASP A 7 -9.72 -27.11 0.89
C ASP A 7 -10.73 -25.99 1.26
N LEU A 8 -11.25 -25.99 2.51
CA LEU A 8 -12.22 -24.97 2.93
C LEU A 8 -11.58 -23.58 3.10
N HIS A 9 -10.32 -23.50 3.48
CA HIS A 9 -9.62 -22.20 3.65
C HIS A 9 -9.47 -21.40 2.35
N ILE A 10 -9.52 -22.06 1.19
CA ILE A 10 -9.41 -21.38 -0.11
C ILE A 10 -10.72 -20.74 -0.57
N LEU A 11 -11.84 -21.01 0.11
CA LEU A 11 -13.16 -20.53 -0.28
C LEU A 11 -13.49 -19.12 0.21
N THR A 12 -12.66 -18.50 1.03
CA THR A 12 -12.90 -17.17 1.63
C THR A 12 -13.20 -16.11 0.58
N GLY A 13 -12.43 -16.07 -0.51
CA GLY A 13 -12.62 -15.13 -1.61
C GLY A 13 -13.91 -15.38 -2.40
N ALA A 14 -14.16 -16.64 -2.76
CA ALA A 14 -15.38 -17.03 -3.49
C ALA A 14 -16.64 -16.77 -2.65
N TYR A 15 -16.58 -17.06 -1.36
CA TYR A 15 -17.68 -16.79 -0.43
C TYR A 15 -17.98 -15.29 -0.29
N ALA A 16 -16.94 -14.46 -0.18
CA ALA A 16 -17.09 -13.01 -0.09
C ALA A 16 -17.70 -12.39 -1.37
N LEU A 17 -17.59 -13.07 -2.51
CA LEU A 17 -18.20 -12.69 -3.79
C LEU A 17 -19.57 -13.35 -4.04
N ASP A 18 -20.10 -14.07 -3.04
CA ASP A 18 -21.35 -14.85 -3.15
C ASP A 18 -21.30 -15.92 -4.27
N ALA A 19 -20.11 -16.46 -4.53
CA ALA A 19 -19.83 -17.43 -5.58
C ALA A 19 -19.68 -18.88 -5.05
N VAL A 20 -20.18 -19.16 -3.85
CA VAL A 20 -20.22 -20.49 -3.24
C VAL A 20 -21.68 -20.86 -2.99
N ASP A 21 -22.14 -21.97 -3.54
CA ASP A 21 -23.53 -22.39 -3.48
C ASP A 21 -23.76 -23.74 -2.77
N GLY A 22 -25.02 -23.98 -2.39
CA GLY A 22 -25.55 -25.27 -1.94
C GLY A 22 -24.76 -25.91 -0.78
N PRO A 23 -24.52 -27.24 -0.81
CA PRO A 23 -23.89 -27.96 0.29
C PRO A 23 -22.44 -27.53 0.60
N GLU A 24 -21.77 -26.85 -0.33
CA GLU A 24 -20.43 -26.33 -0.12
C GLU A 24 -20.48 -25.08 0.74
N ARG A 25 -21.46 -24.21 0.50
CA ARG A 25 -21.74 -23.03 1.32
C ARG A 25 -22.05 -23.42 2.76
N ASP A 26 -22.97 -24.37 2.96
CA ASP A 26 -23.33 -24.85 4.32
C ASP A 26 -22.11 -25.35 5.10
N ARG A 27 -21.22 -26.10 4.43
CA ARG A 27 -19.98 -26.59 5.03
C ARG A 27 -19.02 -25.48 5.37
N PHE A 28 -18.92 -24.49 4.48
CA PHE A 28 -18.04 -23.35 4.71
C PHE A 28 -18.56 -22.45 5.84
N GLU A 29 -19.85 -22.17 5.90
CA GLU A 29 -20.49 -21.42 7.00
C GLU A 29 -20.30 -22.11 8.35
N HIS A 30 -20.44 -23.45 8.36
CA HIS A 30 -20.13 -24.23 9.56
C HIS A 30 -18.63 -24.14 9.94
N HIS A 31 -17.72 -24.10 8.96
CA HIS A 31 -16.30 -23.87 9.20
C HIS A 31 -16.04 -22.45 9.75
N LEU A 32 -16.66 -21.42 9.20
CA LEU A 32 -16.51 -20.03 9.68
C LEU A 32 -16.87 -19.87 11.15
N SER A 33 -17.91 -20.57 11.63
CA SER A 33 -18.31 -20.54 13.05
C SER A 33 -17.23 -21.06 14.02
N ARG A 34 -16.19 -21.76 13.51
CA ARG A 34 -15.14 -22.41 14.30
C ARG A 34 -13.72 -21.98 13.93
N CYS A 35 -13.56 -21.28 12.80
CA CYS A 35 -12.27 -20.84 12.30
C CYS A 35 -12.15 -19.32 12.30
N ARG A 36 -11.59 -18.77 13.37
CA ARG A 36 -11.41 -17.32 13.50
C ARG A 36 -10.56 -16.67 12.38
N PRO A 37 -9.48 -17.28 11.87
CA PRO A 37 -8.73 -16.72 10.73
C PRO A 37 -9.60 -16.52 9.50
N CYS A 38 -10.38 -17.53 9.08
CA CYS A 38 -11.28 -17.42 7.93
C CYS A 38 -12.41 -16.40 8.16
N ASP A 39 -12.97 -16.31 9.36
CA ASP A 39 -14.01 -15.31 9.70
C ASP A 39 -13.45 -13.89 9.55
N LEU A 40 -12.24 -13.62 10.03
CA LEU A 40 -11.58 -12.32 9.86
C LEU A 40 -11.27 -11.99 8.40
N GLU A 41 -10.79 -12.97 7.65
CA GLU A 41 -10.48 -12.81 6.22
C GLU A 41 -11.74 -12.52 5.40
N VAL A 42 -12.82 -13.29 5.61
CA VAL A 42 -14.11 -13.05 4.95
C VAL A 42 -14.65 -11.65 5.25
N ARG A 43 -14.58 -11.17 6.50
CA ARG A 43 -15.00 -9.81 6.85
C ARG A 43 -14.17 -8.74 6.13
N GLY A 44 -12.86 -8.93 6.02
CA GLY A 44 -11.99 -8.02 5.26
C GLY A 44 -12.31 -8.00 3.77
N LEU A 45 -12.52 -9.17 3.17
CA LEU A 45 -12.89 -9.32 1.76
C LEU A 45 -14.30 -8.74 1.49
N ALA A 46 -15.27 -8.92 2.41
CA ALA A 46 -16.62 -8.37 2.28
C ALA A 46 -16.63 -6.83 2.24
N GLN A 47 -15.71 -6.16 2.93
CA GLN A 47 -15.55 -4.70 2.81
C GLN A 47 -15.10 -4.30 1.41
N THR A 48 -14.17 -5.04 0.83
CA THR A 48 -13.67 -4.80 -0.54
C THR A 48 -14.75 -5.06 -1.58
N THR A 49 -15.49 -6.17 -1.46
CA THR A 49 -16.58 -6.51 -2.38
C THR A 49 -17.72 -5.50 -2.31
N THR A 50 -18.01 -4.95 -1.12
CA THR A 50 -18.98 -3.84 -0.96
C THR A 50 -18.53 -2.61 -1.76
N GLY A 51 -17.26 -2.24 -1.71
CA GLY A 51 -16.70 -1.14 -2.50
C GLY A 51 -16.83 -1.37 -4.01
N LEU A 52 -16.56 -2.61 -4.47
CA LEU A 52 -16.74 -3.00 -5.88
C LEU A 52 -18.22 -2.95 -6.31
N ALA A 53 -19.13 -3.45 -5.46
CA ALA A 53 -20.57 -3.44 -5.73
C ALA A 53 -21.10 -2.00 -5.83
N MET A 54 -20.64 -1.08 -4.98
CA MET A 54 -21.01 0.33 -5.06
C MET A 54 -20.52 0.99 -6.36
N ALA A 55 -19.33 0.63 -6.85
CA ALA A 55 -18.81 1.14 -8.10
C ALA A 55 -19.56 0.60 -9.34
N ALA A 56 -20.12 -0.61 -9.24
CA ALA A 56 -20.90 -1.25 -10.28
C ALA A 56 -22.42 -1.09 -10.11
N ALA A 57 -22.88 -0.27 -9.16
CA ALA A 57 -24.29 -0.14 -8.82
C ALA A 57 -25.09 0.45 -9.99
N ILE A 58 -26.20 -0.21 -10.31
CA ILE A 58 -27.17 0.24 -11.30
C ILE A 58 -28.42 0.70 -10.57
N ALA A 59 -29.04 1.78 -11.01
CA ALA A 59 -30.29 2.28 -10.40
C ALA A 59 -31.39 1.20 -10.48
N PRO A 60 -32.03 0.84 -9.37
CA PRO A 60 -33.08 -0.16 -9.35
C PRO A 60 -34.33 0.35 -10.08
N PRO A 61 -35.18 -0.56 -10.61
CA PRO A 61 -36.46 -0.18 -11.18
C PRO A 61 -37.33 0.59 -10.17
N PRO A 62 -38.06 1.65 -10.60
CA PRO A 62 -38.83 2.52 -9.69
C PRO A 62 -39.81 1.78 -8.78
N GLN A 63 -40.41 0.71 -9.30
CA GLN A 63 -41.42 -0.08 -8.58
C GLN A 63 -40.82 -1.07 -7.55
N LEU A 64 -39.51 -1.28 -7.52
CA LEU A 64 -38.89 -2.26 -6.63
C LEU A 64 -39.09 -1.89 -5.16
N ARG A 65 -38.98 -0.61 -4.81
CA ARG A 65 -39.16 -0.12 -3.45
C ARG A 65 -40.57 -0.46 -2.92
N GLU A 66 -41.63 -0.17 -3.70
CA GLU A 66 -43.00 -0.45 -3.33
C GLU A 66 -43.25 -1.95 -3.17
N ARG A 67 -42.73 -2.77 -4.09
CA ARG A 67 -42.85 -4.24 -4.00
C ARG A 67 -42.18 -4.81 -2.75
N VAL A 68 -40.98 -4.32 -2.41
CA VAL A 68 -40.27 -4.75 -1.20
C VAL A 68 -41.03 -4.35 0.06
N LEU A 69 -41.53 -3.12 0.14
CA LEU A 69 -42.33 -2.67 1.30
C LEU A 69 -43.63 -3.45 1.44
N ALA A 70 -44.31 -3.76 0.34
CA ALA A 70 -45.52 -4.61 0.35
C ALA A 70 -45.20 -6.05 0.81
N ALA A 71 -44.07 -6.61 0.36
CA ALA A 71 -43.62 -7.94 0.79
C ALA A 71 -43.29 -7.97 2.30
N ILE A 72 -42.62 -6.94 2.82
CA ILE A 72 -42.30 -6.81 4.26
C ILE A 72 -43.60 -6.77 5.10
N ALA A 73 -44.62 -6.05 4.63
CA ALA A 73 -45.90 -5.92 5.37
C ALA A 73 -46.65 -7.26 5.57
N VAL A 74 -46.45 -8.21 4.64
CA VAL A 74 -47.11 -9.55 4.71
C VAL A 74 -46.17 -10.66 5.20
N THR A 75 -44.89 -10.37 5.33
CA THR A 75 -43.90 -11.35 5.81
C THR A 75 -43.84 -11.32 7.33
N ARG A 76 -44.07 -12.48 7.96
CA ARG A 76 -43.95 -12.61 9.41
C ARG A 76 -42.51 -12.33 9.84
N GLN A 77 -42.34 -11.29 10.64
CA GLN A 77 -41.03 -10.94 11.20
C GLN A 77 -40.68 -11.92 12.33
N ALA A 78 -39.46 -12.48 12.29
CA ALA A 78 -38.94 -13.20 13.45
C ALA A 78 -38.75 -12.19 14.61
N PRO A 79 -39.17 -12.50 15.83
CA PRO A 79 -38.85 -11.65 16.96
C PRO A 79 -37.32 -11.54 17.07
N PRO A 80 -36.77 -10.41 17.53
CA PRO A 80 -35.34 -10.31 17.84
C PRO A 80 -34.97 -11.52 18.70
N ALA A 81 -33.86 -12.22 18.34
CA ALA A 81 -33.35 -13.26 19.19
C ALA A 81 -33.21 -12.66 20.59
N ALA A 82 -33.96 -13.23 21.59
CA ALA A 82 -33.84 -12.75 22.95
C ALA A 82 -32.37 -12.86 23.34
N GLU A 83 -31.72 -11.71 23.48
CA GLU A 83 -30.39 -11.69 24.09
C GLU A 83 -30.59 -12.34 25.45
N HIS A 84 -30.00 -13.50 25.65
CA HIS A 84 -29.89 -14.11 26.93
C HIS A 84 -29.13 -13.16 27.83
N HIS A 85 -29.83 -12.26 28.50
CA HIS A 85 -29.25 -11.54 29.63
C HIS A 85 -29.03 -12.58 30.72
N PRO A 86 -27.80 -12.93 31.06
CA PRO A 86 -27.58 -13.81 32.20
C PRO A 86 -28.15 -13.12 33.44
N ASP A 87 -29.00 -13.87 34.16
CA ASP A 87 -29.63 -13.45 35.40
C ASP A 87 -28.61 -12.81 36.35
N PRO A 88 -28.83 -11.55 36.83
CA PRO A 88 -27.88 -10.86 37.68
C PRO A 88 -27.65 -11.49 39.06
N ALA A 89 -28.36 -12.57 39.42
CA ALA A 89 -28.34 -13.17 40.75
C ALA A 89 -27.15 -14.07 41.11
N ALA A 90 -26.17 -14.29 40.18
CA ALA A 90 -25.02 -15.18 40.46
C ALA A 90 -23.68 -14.62 40.02
N ARG A 91 -23.35 -13.39 40.46
CA ARG A 91 -21.96 -12.88 40.24
C ARG A 91 -21.08 -13.15 41.44
N PRO A 92 -20.08 -14.05 41.37
CA PRO A 92 -19.10 -14.21 42.43
C PRO A 92 -18.29 -12.91 42.55
N SER A 93 -18.06 -12.46 43.80
CA SER A 93 -17.50 -11.14 44.15
C SER A 93 -16.03 -10.89 43.74
N TRP A 94 -15.37 -11.84 43.05
CA TRP A 94 -14.02 -11.70 42.53
C TRP A 94 -13.93 -11.21 41.07
N LEU A 95 -15.06 -11.21 40.33
CA LEU A 95 -15.15 -10.78 38.94
C LEU A 95 -14.75 -9.31 38.65
N PRO A 96 -14.96 -8.30 39.52
CA PRO A 96 -14.59 -6.92 39.21
C PRO A 96 -13.08 -6.71 39.06
N ARG A 97 -12.24 -7.56 39.67
CA ARG A 97 -10.78 -7.42 39.53
C ARG A 97 -10.22 -7.98 38.21
N LEU A 98 -10.92 -8.90 37.56
CA LEU A 98 -10.56 -9.40 36.24
C LEU A 98 -11.10 -8.51 35.11
N ALA A 99 -12.24 -7.86 35.30
CA ALA A 99 -12.85 -6.96 34.32
C ALA A 99 -11.98 -5.71 34.04
N THR A 100 -11.27 -5.18 35.03
CA THR A 100 -10.33 -4.07 34.86
C THR A 100 -9.09 -4.47 34.07
N GLY A 101 -8.59 -5.69 34.25
CA GLY A 101 -7.45 -6.20 33.48
C GLY A 101 -7.77 -6.42 32.00
N VAL A 102 -8.94 -6.94 31.68
CA VAL A 102 -9.38 -7.17 30.30
C VAL A 102 -9.65 -5.84 29.57
N ALA A 103 -10.27 -4.87 30.24
CA ALA A 103 -10.52 -3.55 29.66
C ALA A 103 -9.22 -2.80 29.34
N ALA A 104 -8.23 -2.86 30.22
CA ALA A 104 -6.90 -2.26 29.98
C ALA A 104 -6.15 -2.94 28.82
N ALA A 105 -6.20 -4.27 28.73
CA ALA A 105 -5.60 -5.02 27.65
C ALA A 105 -6.29 -4.73 26.29
N SER A 106 -7.62 -4.62 26.28
CA SER A 106 -8.37 -4.28 25.06
C SER A 106 -8.07 -2.86 24.57
N LEU A 107 -7.93 -1.91 25.48
CA LEU A 107 -7.56 -0.53 25.15
C LEU A 107 -6.12 -0.46 24.59
N ALA A 108 -5.17 -1.19 25.19
CA ALA A 108 -3.80 -1.25 24.69
C ALA A 108 -3.73 -1.86 23.28
N VAL A 109 -4.49 -2.92 23.00
CA VAL A 109 -4.58 -3.54 21.68
C VAL A 109 -5.24 -2.58 20.69
N ALA A 110 -6.31 -1.88 21.05
CA ALA A 110 -6.98 -0.90 20.20
C ALA A 110 -6.07 0.28 19.85
N VAL A 111 -5.29 0.77 20.82
CA VAL A 111 -4.30 1.84 20.59
C VAL A 111 -3.17 1.34 19.68
N ALA A 112 -2.63 0.14 19.93
CA ALA A 112 -1.59 -0.45 19.09
C ALA A 112 -2.05 -0.66 17.65
N LEU A 113 -3.26 -1.19 17.44
CA LEU A 113 -3.86 -1.35 16.11
C LEU A 113 -4.10 0.01 15.43
N GLY A 114 -4.56 1.01 16.17
CA GLY A 114 -4.76 2.37 15.67
C GLY A 114 -3.45 3.04 15.23
N LEU A 115 -2.34 2.79 15.96
CA LEU A 115 -1.02 3.30 15.59
C LEU A 115 -0.47 2.60 14.34
N VAL A 116 -0.60 1.28 14.25
CA VAL A 116 -0.20 0.50 13.06
C VAL A 116 -1.01 0.92 11.83
N GLN A 117 -2.32 1.13 12.00
CA GLN A 117 -3.17 1.56 10.89
C GLN A 117 -2.83 2.97 10.40
N ARG A 118 -2.49 3.87 11.32
CA ARG A 118 -2.02 5.23 10.96
C ARG A 118 -0.68 5.21 10.22
N SER A 119 0.29 4.39 10.65
CA SER A 119 1.57 4.28 9.93
C SER A 119 1.37 3.73 8.52
N THR A 120 0.56 2.68 8.37
CA THR A 120 0.26 2.11 7.04
C THR A 120 -0.45 3.10 6.11
N GLN A 121 -1.40 3.88 6.63
CA GLN A 121 -2.05 4.93 5.83
C GLN A 121 -1.07 6.03 5.43
N HIS A 122 -0.21 6.45 6.34
CA HIS A 122 0.82 7.46 6.06
C HIS A 122 1.79 6.99 4.97
N ASP A 123 2.24 5.74 5.04
CA ASP A 123 3.14 5.13 4.04
C ASP A 123 2.46 5.04 2.66
N LEU A 124 1.18 4.67 2.63
CA LEU A 124 0.39 4.63 1.40
C LEU A 124 0.20 6.03 0.78
N ASP A 125 -0.11 7.02 1.59
CA ASP A 125 -0.31 8.38 1.11
C ASP A 125 1.02 9.00 0.63
N GLN A 126 2.12 8.71 1.29
CA GLN A 126 3.46 9.10 0.86
C GLN A 126 3.83 8.43 -0.46
N ALA A 127 3.60 7.12 -0.62
CA ALA A 127 3.84 6.41 -1.86
C ALA A 127 2.98 6.94 -3.02
N ARG A 128 1.71 7.26 -2.77
CA ARG A 128 0.82 7.87 -3.75
C ARG A 128 1.30 9.27 -4.17
N ALA A 129 1.67 10.10 -3.21
CA ALA A 129 2.20 11.44 -3.48
C ALA A 129 3.48 11.38 -4.31
N GLN A 130 4.40 10.45 -4.00
CA GLN A 130 5.61 10.22 -4.78
C GLN A 130 5.30 9.77 -6.21
N ASN A 131 4.38 8.81 -6.39
CA ASN A 131 3.98 8.34 -7.70
C ASN A 131 3.31 9.43 -8.53
N GLN A 132 2.46 10.27 -7.92
CA GLN A 132 1.86 11.42 -8.58
C GLN A 132 2.90 12.45 -9.00
N ALA A 133 3.90 12.73 -8.15
CA ALA A 133 4.96 13.66 -8.48
C ALA A 133 5.88 13.13 -9.60
N ILE A 134 6.16 11.83 -9.65
CA ILE A 134 6.85 11.18 -10.76
C ILE A 134 6.01 11.29 -12.04
N ALA A 135 4.73 10.96 -11.99
CA ALA A 135 3.83 11.06 -13.12
C ALA A 135 3.74 12.50 -13.67
N ALA A 136 3.67 13.50 -12.80
CA ALA A 136 3.67 14.90 -13.19
C ALA A 136 4.90 15.28 -14.04
N VAL A 137 6.10 14.84 -13.65
CA VAL A 137 7.32 15.08 -14.42
C VAL A 137 7.29 14.33 -15.76
N LEU A 138 6.85 13.08 -15.77
CA LEU A 138 6.84 12.25 -16.98
C LEU A 138 5.81 12.71 -18.01
N THR A 139 4.71 13.34 -17.57
CA THR A 139 3.63 13.83 -18.43
C THR A 139 3.69 15.34 -18.70
N ALA A 140 4.69 16.02 -18.13
CA ALA A 140 4.85 17.46 -18.32
C ALA A 140 5.06 17.78 -19.82
N PRO A 141 4.43 18.85 -20.37
CA PRO A 141 4.58 19.21 -21.79
C PRO A 141 6.03 19.55 -22.19
N ASP A 142 6.82 19.99 -21.21
CA ASP A 142 8.24 20.33 -21.37
C ASP A 142 9.17 19.18 -20.99
N ALA A 143 8.63 17.98 -20.70
CA ALA A 143 9.46 16.84 -20.32
C ALA A 143 10.47 16.49 -21.41
N ARG A 144 11.74 16.36 -21.01
CA ARG A 144 12.83 15.93 -21.88
C ARG A 144 13.53 14.74 -21.26
N ILE A 145 13.91 13.80 -22.10
CA ILE A 145 14.61 12.58 -21.69
C ILE A 145 16.03 12.61 -22.24
N ALA A 146 16.97 12.16 -21.42
CA ALA A 146 18.34 11.86 -21.83
C ALA A 146 18.80 10.54 -21.23
N THR A 147 19.60 9.79 -22.00
CA THR A 147 20.16 8.51 -21.57
C THR A 147 21.64 8.50 -21.90
N GLN A 148 22.48 8.03 -20.96
CA GLN A 148 23.92 7.95 -21.11
C GLN A 148 24.45 6.66 -20.50
N ALA A 149 25.45 6.06 -21.12
CA ALA A 149 26.18 4.94 -20.53
C ALA A 149 26.98 5.41 -19.31
N THR A 150 27.06 4.53 -18.29
CA THR A 150 27.94 4.74 -17.12
C THR A 150 29.30 4.08 -17.36
N THR A 151 30.34 4.55 -16.64
CA THR A 151 31.67 3.97 -16.72
C THR A 151 31.72 2.51 -16.28
N ASP A 152 30.81 2.11 -15.44
CA ASP A 152 30.74 0.78 -14.80
C ASP A 152 29.82 -0.21 -15.54
N GLY A 153 29.48 0.08 -16.80
CA GLY A 153 28.77 -0.85 -17.69
C GLY A 153 27.26 -0.80 -17.64
N GLY A 154 26.68 0.21 -17.01
CA GLY A 154 25.23 0.43 -16.98
C GLY A 154 24.76 1.59 -17.86
N THR A 155 23.48 1.92 -17.76
CA THR A 155 22.86 3.10 -18.35
C THR A 155 22.16 3.94 -17.30
N ALA A 156 22.31 5.26 -17.39
CA ALA A 156 21.58 6.25 -16.61
C ALA A 156 20.57 6.96 -17.51
N THR A 157 19.34 7.06 -17.06
CA THR A 157 18.26 7.77 -17.74
C THR A 157 17.69 8.85 -16.83
N VAL A 158 17.54 10.05 -17.35
CA VAL A 158 16.89 11.17 -16.69
C VAL A 158 15.74 11.68 -17.52
N VAL A 159 14.64 11.99 -16.85
CA VAL A 159 13.56 12.82 -17.38
C VAL A 159 13.55 14.10 -16.59
N VAL A 160 13.58 15.24 -17.26
CA VAL A 160 13.58 16.56 -16.65
C VAL A 160 12.35 17.35 -17.08
N SER A 161 11.69 18.01 -16.14
CA SER A 161 10.73 19.07 -16.38
C SER A 161 11.22 20.33 -15.67
N ARG A 162 11.42 21.40 -16.43
CA ARG A 162 11.83 22.68 -15.89
C ARG A 162 10.64 23.44 -15.31
N ALA A 163 9.45 23.21 -15.84
CA ALA A 163 8.22 23.77 -15.30
C ALA A 163 7.94 23.21 -13.90
N GLU A 164 8.14 21.92 -13.70
CA GLU A 164 8.02 21.28 -12.39
C GLU A 164 9.25 21.49 -11.48
N GLN A 165 10.36 21.98 -12.02
CA GLN A 165 11.67 22.09 -11.36
C GLN A 165 12.14 20.74 -10.74
N LYS A 166 11.84 19.64 -11.41
CA LYS A 166 12.07 18.27 -10.94
C LYS A 166 12.68 17.40 -12.02
N ILE A 167 13.37 16.37 -11.56
CA ILE A 167 13.88 15.30 -12.41
C ILE A 167 13.42 13.95 -11.86
N VAL A 168 13.21 13.01 -12.77
CA VAL A 168 13.07 11.58 -12.46
C VAL A 168 14.31 10.88 -13.01
N PHE A 169 15.04 10.21 -12.14
CA PHE A 169 16.30 9.53 -12.49
C PHE A 169 16.19 8.04 -12.22
N THR A 170 16.71 7.22 -13.12
CA THR A 170 16.79 5.76 -12.98
C THR A 170 18.06 5.24 -13.64
N THR A 171 18.51 4.06 -13.21
CA THR A 171 19.65 3.37 -13.85
C THR A 171 19.29 1.92 -14.15
N ALA A 172 19.97 1.36 -15.14
CA ALA A 172 19.90 -0.05 -15.48
C ALA A 172 21.32 -0.61 -15.65
N GLY A 173 21.54 -1.85 -15.18
CA GLY A 173 22.79 -2.57 -15.35
C GLY A 173 23.95 -2.10 -14.46
N LEU A 174 23.70 -1.27 -13.43
CA LEU A 174 24.74 -0.95 -12.46
C LEU A 174 25.10 -2.20 -11.62
N PRO A 175 26.39 -2.43 -11.34
CA PRO A 175 26.81 -3.52 -10.47
C PRO A 175 26.29 -3.33 -9.04
N PRO A 176 26.03 -4.43 -8.31
CA PRO A 176 25.68 -4.34 -6.90
C PRO A 176 26.88 -3.84 -6.08
N LEU A 177 26.60 -2.95 -5.12
CA LEU A 177 27.63 -2.46 -4.20
C LEU A 177 27.61 -3.25 -2.87
N PRO A 178 28.75 -3.29 -2.16
CA PRO A 178 28.81 -3.76 -0.78
C PRO A 178 27.87 -2.95 0.12
N ALA A 179 27.40 -3.53 1.23
CA ALA A 179 26.50 -2.85 2.17
C ALA A 179 27.08 -1.57 2.80
N SER A 180 28.39 -1.38 2.73
CA SER A 180 29.10 -0.17 3.19
C SER A 180 29.09 0.97 2.19
N GLN A 181 28.53 0.78 0.99
CA GLN A 181 28.52 1.77 -0.09
C GLN A 181 27.13 1.93 -0.70
N VAL A 182 26.89 3.07 -1.32
CA VAL A 182 25.65 3.40 -2.01
C VAL A 182 25.91 4.30 -3.21
N TYR A 183 25.09 4.18 -4.24
CA TYR A 183 25.06 5.16 -5.31
C TYR A 183 24.33 6.42 -4.87
N GLU A 184 24.94 7.58 -5.04
CA GLU A 184 24.34 8.87 -4.69
C GLU A 184 24.20 9.75 -5.93
N LEU A 185 23.01 10.31 -6.10
CA LEU A 185 22.68 11.25 -7.17
C LEU A 185 22.96 12.67 -6.71
N TRP A 186 23.54 13.46 -7.59
CA TRP A 186 23.91 14.85 -7.35
C TRP A 186 23.36 15.79 -8.42
N LEU A 187 22.93 16.97 -7.98
CA LEU A 187 22.76 18.14 -8.82
C LEU A 187 24.06 18.96 -8.75
N MET A 188 24.85 18.88 -9.82
CA MET A 188 26.17 19.52 -9.91
C MET A 188 26.03 20.87 -10.56
N GLY A 189 25.89 21.91 -9.74
CA GLY A 189 25.76 23.28 -10.19
C GLY A 189 27.12 23.98 -10.35
N PRO A 190 27.11 25.17 -10.96
CA PRO A 190 28.35 25.92 -11.23
C PRO A 190 29.09 26.40 -9.97
N ARG A 191 28.40 26.48 -8.84
CA ARG A 191 28.94 26.97 -7.56
C ARG A 191 29.22 25.85 -6.56
N HIS A 192 28.35 24.85 -6.48
CA HIS A 192 28.47 23.75 -5.55
C HIS A 192 27.62 22.54 -5.99
N ASN A 193 28.03 21.38 -5.55
CA ASN A 193 27.32 20.15 -5.74
C ASN A 193 26.29 19.98 -4.59
N ARG A 194 25.09 19.52 -4.92
CA ARG A 194 24.01 19.31 -3.96
C ARG A 194 23.56 17.84 -4.03
N PRO A 195 23.43 17.15 -2.88
CA PRO A 195 22.90 15.80 -2.89
C PRO A 195 21.44 15.83 -3.38
N ALA A 196 21.09 14.92 -4.27
CA ALA A 196 19.76 14.81 -4.85
C ALA A 196 19.02 13.54 -4.39
N GLY A 197 19.77 12.63 -3.78
CA GLY A 197 19.23 11.44 -3.11
C GLY A 197 20.07 10.19 -3.33
N LEU A 198 19.83 9.20 -2.49
CA LEU A 198 20.47 7.89 -2.59
C LEU A 198 19.68 7.01 -3.54
N LEU A 199 20.35 6.32 -4.45
CA LEU A 199 19.70 5.37 -5.33
C LEU A 199 19.38 4.10 -4.54
N PRO A 200 18.09 3.67 -4.55
CA PRO A 200 17.73 2.38 -3.94
C PRO A 200 18.49 1.23 -4.62
N ALA A 201 18.67 0.13 -3.89
CA ALA A 201 19.29 -1.07 -4.42
C ALA A 201 18.58 -1.53 -5.71
N PRO A 202 19.32 -1.93 -6.75
CA PRO A 202 18.73 -2.41 -7.99
C PRO A 202 17.84 -3.64 -7.74
N SER A 203 16.66 -3.64 -8.33
CA SER A 203 15.77 -4.80 -8.42
C SER A 203 15.64 -5.21 -9.88
N ALA A 204 15.87 -6.48 -10.19
CA ALA A 204 15.93 -6.97 -11.56
C ALA A 204 16.87 -6.14 -12.48
N GLY A 205 18.01 -5.69 -11.95
CA GLY A 205 19.01 -4.92 -12.69
C GLY A 205 18.64 -3.44 -12.94
N LYS A 206 17.56 -2.92 -12.38
CA LYS A 206 17.14 -1.51 -12.50
C LYS A 206 16.95 -0.89 -11.12
N THR A 207 17.32 0.38 -10.97
CA THR A 207 16.95 1.12 -9.76
C THR A 207 15.51 1.64 -9.86
N PRO A 208 14.76 1.63 -8.76
CA PRO A 208 13.50 2.36 -8.70
C PRO A 208 13.71 3.83 -9.10
N PRO A 209 12.70 4.49 -9.71
CA PRO A 209 12.81 5.89 -10.07
C PRO A 209 13.03 6.77 -8.84
N LEU A 210 14.08 7.61 -8.89
CA LEU A 210 14.37 8.62 -7.87
C LEU A 210 13.88 9.98 -8.37
N LEU A 211 13.00 10.61 -7.60
CA LEU A 211 12.55 11.98 -7.84
C LEU A 211 13.47 12.95 -7.10
N ALA A 212 14.04 13.91 -7.81
CA ALA A 212 14.80 15.00 -7.23
C ALA A 212 14.22 16.36 -7.61
N SER A 213 14.30 17.32 -6.69
CA SER A 213 13.76 18.66 -6.80
C SER A 213 14.83 19.74 -6.63
N GLY A 214 14.48 20.98 -6.91
CA GLY A 214 15.39 22.11 -6.72
C GLY A 214 16.38 22.30 -7.86
N LEU A 215 15.97 21.97 -9.08
CA LEU A 215 16.73 22.16 -10.29
C LEU A 215 16.97 23.67 -10.52
N VAL A 216 18.22 24.02 -10.83
CA VAL A 216 18.57 25.40 -11.22
C VAL A 216 19.22 25.40 -12.60
N PRO A 217 19.17 26.54 -13.35
CA PRO A 217 19.84 26.65 -14.62
C PRO A 217 21.34 26.38 -14.51
N GLY A 218 21.87 25.54 -15.41
CA GLY A 218 23.28 25.15 -15.43
C GLY A 218 23.61 23.92 -14.59
N ASP A 219 22.65 23.33 -13.90
CA ASP A 219 22.85 22.06 -13.21
C ASP A 219 23.14 20.92 -14.21
N ARG A 220 24.06 20.06 -13.81
CA ARG A 220 24.36 18.76 -14.43
C ARG A 220 24.01 17.66 -13.42
N ILE A 221 23.76 16.46 -13.90
CA ILE A 221 23.56 15.29 -13.04
C ILE A 221 24.85 14.51 -12.96
N GLY A 222 25.24 14.16 -11.74
CA GLY A 222 26.31 13.21 -11.47
C GLY A 222 25.85 12.08 -10.57
N VAL A 223 26.42 10.91 -10.74
CA VAL A 223 26.27 9.78 -9.81
C VAL A 223 27.62 9.34 -9.35
N THR A 224 27.80 9.19 -8.04
CA THR A 224 29.03 8.72 -7.41
C THR A 224 28.77 7.51 -6.54
N ILE A 225 29.83 6.81 -6.14
CA ILE A 225 29.79 5.75 -5.13
C ILE A 225 30.25 6.37 -3.82
N GLU A 226 29.38 6.38 -2.83
CA GLU A 226 29.58 7.02 -1.54
C GLU A 226 29.48 6.00 -0.39
N PRO A 227 29.96 6.29 0.82
CA PRO A 227 29.69 5.49 2.00
C PRO A 227 28.19 5.32 2.25
N ALA A 228 27.81 4.20 2.88
CA ALA A 228 26.41 3.94 3.26
C ALA A 228 25.86 5.11 4.10
N GLY A 229 24.68 5.62 3.67
CA GLY A 229 24.07 6.80 4.26
C GLY A 229 24.30 8.10 3.48
N GLY A 230 25.16 8.08 2.45
CA GLY A 230 25.46 9.24 1.62
C GLY A 230 26.41 10.25 2.28
N THR A 231 26.70 11.31 1.57
CA THR A 231 27.64 12.35 2.01
C THR A 231 27.12 13.76 1.68
N SER A 232 27.74 14.78 2.26
CA SER A 232 27.40 16.18 1.95
C SER A 232 28.17 16.73 0.73
N ARG A 233 29.18 15.99 0.25
CA ARG A 233 30.00 16.31 -0.92
C ARG A 233 30.44 15.02 -1.56
N PRO A 234 30.57 14.95 -2.90
CA PRO A 234 31.08 13.77 -3.56
C PRO A 234 32.46 13.38 -3.03
N THR A 235 32.64 12.10 -2.65
CA THR A 235 33.91 11.57 -2.15
C THR A 235 34.63 10.71 -3.21
N SER A 236 33.90 10.33 -4.27
CA SER A 236 34.48 9.58 -5.40
C SER A 236 34.25 10.31 -6.74
N SER A 237 34.93 9.85 -7.77
CA SER A 237 34.71 10.34 -9.14
C SER A 237 33.35 9.91 -9.65
N PRO A 238 32.62 10.78 -10.39
CA PRO A 238 31.32 10.41 -10.95
C PRO A 238 31.46 9.25 -11.96
N ILE A 239 30.62 8.22 -11.81
CA ILE A 239 30.44 7.13 -12.77
C ILE A 239 29.60 7.53 -13.97
N VAL A 240 28.86 8.60 -13.83
CA VAL A 240 28.15 9.30 -14.91
C VAL A 240 28.12 10.79 -14.60
N LEU A 241 28.30 11.59 -15.63
CA LEU A 241 28.17 13.04 -15.55
C LEU A 241 27.44 13.52 -16.82
N MET A 242 26.19 13.94 -16.64
CA MET A 242 25.27 14.22 -17.73
C MET A 242 24.79 15.67 -17.68
N SER A 243 24.82 16.35 -18.83
CA SER A 243 24.12 17.63 -18.96
C SER A 243 22.63 17.41 -19.11
N LEU A 244 21.83 18.25 -18.46
CA LEU A 244 20.38 18.18 -18.60
C LEU A 244 19.96 18.71 -19.96
N PRO A 245 19.02 18.02 -20.65
CA PRO A 245 18.52 18.50 -21.92
C PRO A 245 17.82 19.85 -21.76
N ALA A 246 17.91 20.67 -22.80
CA ALA A 246 17.31 22.00 -22.86
C ALA A 246 15.80 21.94 -23.04
#